data_f4815ab63d566fdeaad96d76f7101615
#
_entry.id   f4815ab63d566fdeaad96d76f7101615
#
_cell.length_a   1.000
_cell.length_b   1.000
_cell.length_c   1.000
_cell.angle_alpha   90.00
_cell.angle_beta   90.00
_cell.angle_gamma   90.00
#
_symmetry.space_group_name_H-M   'P 1'
#
loop_
_entity.id
_entity.type
_entity.pdbx_description
1 polymer ?
#
loop_
_entity_poly.entity_id
_entity_poly.type
_entity_poly.pdbx_seq_one_letter_code
_entity_poly.pdbx_strand_id
1 'polypeptide(L)'
;MDKTQTATAASKQQEETTTYAGFHSIITGVNRSWEYGGFPLPDGTFWRYREPNAVIVVEGERMRATAKLSRSNDQVQILDNAKNMFFSTKRFEIPEKGEISFEWDMKAICSGTKPHDLYDGFVSVNLLDFSTGAALDFFVCNDVIASVYAILPFPGVPEPTDAENTVKPKYFCDFNELALHTTSGQQHRYRISYRRGQDEVRFYVDGQDVGVYTEVPIKINGLIIAPGLMTEKPIEQGKSVSVHGQILSGVWGAFTITIRNE
;
A
#
# COMPACT_ATOMS: atom_id res chain seq x y z
N MET A 1 12.39 -59.82 13.46
CA MET A 1 11.92 -58.51 13.95
C MET A 1 12.44 -57.46 13.03
N ASP A 2 11.62 -57.10 12.08
CA ASP A 2 11.99 -56.17 10.98
C ASP A 2 11.56 -54.75 11.42
N LYS A 3 12.53 -53.85 11.54
CA LYS A 3 12.28 -52.45 11.88
C LYS A 3 12.12 -51.68 10.58
N THR A 4 10.88 -51.53 10.15
CA THR A 4 10.52 -50.59 9.08
C THR A 4 10.76 -49.16 9.55
N GLN A 5 11.84 -48.54 9.11
CA GLN A 5 12.06 -47.11 9.23
C GLN A 5 11.16 -46.38 8.23
N THR A 6 10.13 -45.74 8.75
CA THR A 6 9.30 -44.81 7.98
C THR A 6 10.10 -43.51 7.82
N ALA A 7 10.69 -43.30 6.64
CA ALA A 7 11.30 -42.02 6.29
C ALA A 7 10.18 -40.98 6.07
N THR A 8 10.06 -40.03 6.97
CA THR A 8 9.20 -38.84 6.80
C THR A 8 9.83 -37.98 5.73
N ALA A 9 9.24 -37.92 4.54
CA ALA A 9 9.67 -37.02 3.48
C ALA A 9 9.40 -35.57 3.98
N ALA A 10 10.48 -34.82 4.22
CA ALA A 10 10.38 -33.40 4.45
C ALA A 10 9.85 -32.75 3.16
N SER A 11 8.68 -32.11 3.20
CA SER A 11 8.15 -31.32 2.09
C SER A 11 9.17 -30.22 1.79
N LYS A 12 9.71 -30.18 0.57
CA LYS A 12 10.53 -29.07 0.13
C LYS A 12 9.62 -27.84 0.04
N GLN A 13 9.85 -26.86 0.90
CA GLN A 13 9.24 -25.53 0.75
C GLN A 13 9.59 -25.02 -0.63
N GLN A 14 8.58 -24.69 -1.43
CA GLN A 14 8.75 -24.10 -2.74
C GLN A 14 8.71 -22.59 -2.59
N GLU A 15 9.84 -21.93 -2.90
CA GLU A 15 9.95 -20.47 -2.93
C GLU A 15 9.97 -20.00 -4.38
N GLU A 16 9.14 -19.04 -4.71
CA GLU A 16 9.10 -18.36 -6.01
C GLU A 16 9.29 -16.85 -5.77
N THR A 17 10.25 -16.27 -6.49
CA THR A 17 10.51 -14.82 -6.44
C THR A 17 10.33 -14.22 -7.83
N THR A 18 9.57 -13.14 -7.90
CA THR A 18 9.27 -12.39 -9.12
C THR A 18 9.57 -10.92 -8.92
N THR A 19 10.17 -10.27 -9.91
CA THR A 19 10.32 -8.81 -9.96
C THR A 19 9.15 -8.19 -10.73
N TYR A 20 8.53 -7.17 -10.15
CA TYR A 20 7.47 -6.39 -10.79
C TYR A 20 7.89 -4.92 -10.88
N ALA A 21 8.10 -4.48 -12.10
CA ALA A 21 8.48 -3.10 -12.44
C ALA A 21 7.57 -2.58 -13.57
N GLY A 22 8.07 -2.45 -14.79
CA GLY A 22 7.26 -2.09 -15.96
C GLY A 22 6.71 -0.66 -15.91
N PHE A 23 7.33 0.25 -15.15
CA PHE A 23 6.88 1.64 -14.97
C PHE A 23 6.79 2.43 -16.27
N HIS A 24 7.52 2.04 -17.32
CA HIS A 24 7.40 2.66 -18.65
C HIS A 24 5.97 2.60 -19.20
N SER A 25 5.17 1.62 -18.78
CA SER A 25 3.80 1.50 -19.22
C SER A 25 2.92 2.67 -18.80
N ILE A 26 3.26 3.38 -17.71
CA ILE A 26 2.57 4.60 -17.25
C ILE A 26 2.69 5.71 -18.29
N ILE A 27 3.88 5.82 -18.92
CA ILE A 27 4.19 6.86 -19.89
C ILE A 27 3.71 6.47 -21.29
N THR A 28 3.97 5.22 -21.70
CA THR A 28 3.73 4.76 -23.06
C THR A 28 2.34 4.20 -23.29
N GLY A 29 1.67 3.75 -22.25
CA GLY A 29 0.39 3.03 -22.33
C GLY A 29 0.48 1.63 -22.95
N VAL A 30 1.70 1.17 -23.28
CA VAL A 30 1.97 -0.15 -23.87
C VAL A 30 2.34 -1.13 -22.77
N ASN A 31 1.93 -2.41 -22.89
CA ASN A 31 2.18 -3.49 -21.91
C ASN A 31 1.83 -3.03 -20.49
N ARG A 32 0.58 -2.66 -20.29
CA ARG A 32 0.09 -2.01 -19.08
C ARG A 32 0.35 -2.82 -17.81
N SER A 33 1.51 -2.62 -17.20
CA SER A 33 1.79 -3.10 -15.83
C SER A 33 1.19 -2.18 -14.78
N TRP A 34 0.99 -0.91 -15.13
CA TRP A 34 0.49 0.13 -14.23
C TRP A 34 -0.55 1.00 -14.90
N GLU A 35 -1.51 1.46 -14.10
CA GLU A 35 -2.51 2.46 -14.50
C GLU A 35 -2.74 3.47 -13.38
N TYR A 36 -3.33 4.63 -13.70
CA TYR A 36 -3.77 5.56 -12.66
C TYR A 36 -4.92 4.95 -11.87
N GLY A 37 -4.74 4.89 -10.56
CA GLY A 37 -5.80 4.50 -9.64
C GLY A 37 -7.00 5.46 -9.69
N GLY A 38 -8.09 5.03 -9.10
CA GLY A 38 -9.32 5.83 -9.02
C GLY A 38 -10.52 4.98 -8.63
N PHE A 39 -11.69 5.61 -8.64
CA PHE A 39 -12.96 4.95 -8.31
C PHE A 39 -14.14 5.60 -9.05
N PRO A 40 -15.26 4.87 -9.19
CA PRO A 40 -16.47 5.41 -9.78
C PRO A 40 -17.12 6.43 -8.85
N LEU A 41 -17.62 7.53 -9.43
CA LEU A 41 -18.44 8.51 -8.73
C LEU A 41 -19.93 8.13 -8.78
N PRO A 42 -20.77 8.69 -7.89
CA PRO A 42 -22.22 8.43 -7.89
C PRO A 42 -22.94 8.80 -9.21
N ASP A 43 -22.39 9.75 -9.96
CA ASP A 43 -22.92 10.17 -11.27
C ASP A 43 -22.53 9.25 -12.43
N GLY A 44 -21.79 8.17 -12.14
CA GLY A 44 -21.32 7.20 -13.13
C GLY A 44 -20.01 7.61 -13.83
N THR A 45 -19.46 8.78 -13.54
CA THR A 45 -18.12 9.16 -14.01
C THR A 45 -17.05 8.45 -13.20
N PHE A 46 -15.79 8.54 -13.65
CA PHE A 46 -14.67 7.88 -12.96
C PHE A 46 -13.65 8.92 -12.49
N TRP A 47 -13.46 9.06 -11.18
CA TRP A 47 -12.44 9.90 -10.59
C TRP A 47 -11.09 9.21 -10.63
N ARG A 48 -10.13 9.80 -11.35
CA ARG A 48 -8.76 9.29 -11.38
C ARG A 48 -7.87 10.05 -10.41
N TYR A 49 -7.08 9.31 -9.65
CA TYR A 49 -6.01 9.83 -8.80
C TYR A 49 -4.85 10.30 -9.65
N ARG A 50 -5.06 11.39 -10.37
CA ARG A 50 -4.08 11.97 -11.28
C ARG A 50 -4.02 13.48 -11.12
N GLU A 51 -2.87 13.99 -10.69
CA GLU A 51 -2.60 15.42 -10.69
C GLU A 51 -2.23 15.89 -12.13
N PRO A 52 -2.86 16.94 -12.65
CA PRO A 52 -2.58 17.42 -13.99
C PRO A 52 -1.15 17.92 -14.21
N ASN A 53 -0.51 18.38 -13.11
CA ASN A 53 0.85 18.87 -13.07
C ASN A 53 1.89 17.80 -12.73
N ALA A 54 1.49 16.55 -12.60
CA ALA A 54 2.41 15.48 -12.25
C ALA A 54 3.47 15.26 -13.34
N VAL A 55 4.72 15.22 -12.92
CA VAL A 55 5.88 14.86 -13.76
C VAL A 55 6.32 13.46 -13.37
N ILE A 56 6.32 12.55 -14.35
CA ILE A 56 6.73 11.16 -14.18
C ILE A 56 8.02 10.95 -14.97
N VAL A 57 9.04 10.45 -14.30
CA VAL A 57 10.32 10.06 -14.90
C VAL A 57 10.57 8.59 -14.58
N VAL A 58 10.92 7.81 -15.61
CA VAL A 58 11.27 6.39 -15.44
C VAL A 58 12.68 6.17 -15.95
N GLU A 59 13.55 5.66 -15.09
CA GLU A 59 14.95 5.35 -15.40
C GLU A 59 15.23 3.89 -14.99
N GLY A 60 15.39 3.02 -15.98
CA GLY A 60 15.51 1.58 -15.76
C GLY A 60 14.25 1.04 -15.04
N GLU A 61 14.45 0.40 -13.90
CA GLU A 61 13.39 -0.15 -13.06
C GLU A 61 12.99 0.80 -11.90
N ARG A 62 13.24 2.09 -12.05
CA ARG A 62 12.87 3.11 -11.06
C ARG A 62 11.89 4.11 -11.66
N MET A 63 10.90 4.47 -10.88
CA MET A 63 9.96 5.54 -11.18
C MET A 63 10.12 6.67 -10.18
N ARG A 64 10.17 7.91 -10.69
CA ARG A 64 9.98 9.12 -9.89
C ARG A 64 8.70 9.79 -10.34
N ALA A 65 7.83 10.09 -9.41
CA ALA A 65 6.68 10.96 -9.63
C ALA A 65 6.79 12.19 -8.73
N THR A 66 6.56 13.37 -9.29
CA THR A 66 6.53 14.64 -8.56
C THR A 66 5.25 15.37 -8.94
N ALA A 67 4.47 15.81 -7.96
CA ALA A 67 3.25 16.56 -8.19
C ALA A 67 3.04 17.63 -7.11
N LYS A 68 2.54 18.79 -7.53
CA LYS A 68 1.87 19.73 -6.63
C LYS A 68 0.45 19.25 -6.46
N LEU A 69 0.06 18.90 -5.24
CA LEU A 69 -1.30 18.44 -4.98
C LEU A 69 -2.27 19.61 -5.13
N SER A 70 -3.32 19.42 -5.90
CA SER A 70 -4.27 20.47 -6.27
C SER A 70 -5.72 20.00 -6.34
N ARG A 71 -5.98 18.68 -6.23
CA ARG A 71 -7.30 18.08 -6.44
C ARG A 71 -7.65 17.15 -5.30
N SER A 72 -8.82 17.35 -4.74
CA SER A 72 -9.46 16.43 -3.80
C SER A 72 -10.89 16.15 -4.23
N ASN A 73 -11.50 15.09 -3.71
CA ASN A 73 -12.90 14.78 -3.92
C ASN A 73 -13.52 14.28 -2.62
N ASP A 74 -14.36 15.09 -2.04
CA ASP A 74 -15.05 14.86 -0.76
C ASP A 74 -16.33 13.99 -0.90
N GLN A 75 -16.81 13.73 -2.12
CA GLN A 75 -18.06 13.02 -2.34
C GLN A 75 -17.99 11.53 -2.04
N VAL A 76 -16.80 10.95 -2.11
CA VAL A 76 -16.59 9.49 -2.02
C VAL A 76 -15.45 9.09 -1.07
N GLN A 77 -14.94 10.04 -0.32
CA GLN A 77 -13.83 9.79 0.61
C GLN A 77 -14.22 10.22 2.02
N ILE A 78 -13.92 9.36 2.99
CA ILE A 78 -14.12 9.66 4.41
C ILE A 78 -13.15 10.76 4.86
N LEU A 79 -11.95 10.78 4.25
CA LEU A 79 -10.90 11.77 4.50
C LEU A 79 -10.70 12.63 3.26
N ASP A 80 -10.39 13.89 3.49
CA ASP A 80 -9.98 14.81 2.44
C ASP A 80 -8.57 14.46 1.97
N ASN A 81 -8.48 13.66 0.93
CA ASN A 81 -7.20 13.24 0.40
C ASN A 81 -7.02 13.58 -1.08
N ALA A 82 -6.11 14.51 -1.33
CA ALA A 82 -5.57 14.70 -2.66
C ALA A 82 -4.57 13.59 -2.97
N LYS A 83 -4.66 13.00 -4.17
CA LYS A 83 -3.86 11.83 -4.55
C LYS A 83 -3.34 11.91 -5.99
N ASN A 84 -2.08 11.48 -6.16
CA ASN A 84 -1.56 11.02 -7.45
C ASN A 84 -1.05 9.59 -7.27
N MET A 85 -1.79 8.60 -7.73
CA MET A 85 -1.56 7.19 -7.36
C MET A 85 -1.66 6.29 -8.57
N PHE A 86 -0.82 5.27 -8.60
CA PHE A 86 -0.81 4.23 -9.62
C PHE A 86 -1.21 2.89 -9.02
N PHE A 87 -1.91 2.07 -9.79
CA PHE A 87 -2.28 0.71 -9.42
C PHE A 87 -1.56 -0.28 -10.33
N SER A 88 -1.03 -1.37 -9.75
CA SER A 88 -0.60 -2.51 -10.55
C SER A 88 -1.80 -3.13 -11.26
N THR A 89 -1.65 -3.44 -12.53
CA THR A 89 -2.71 -4.17 -13.29
C THR A 89 -2.73 -5.65 -12.92
N LYS A 90 -1.65 -6.14 -12.33
CA LYS A 90 -1.55 -7.50 -11.78
C LYS A 90 -2.00 -7.49 -10.32
N ARG A 91 -2.92 -8.39 -9.99
CA ARG A 91 -3.22 -8.80 -8.63
C ARG A 91 -2.35 -10.00 -8.28
N PHE A 92 -1.77 -10.00 -7.10
CA PHE A 92 -0.91 -11.06 -6.59
C PHE A 92 -1.74 -11.91 -5.64
N GLU A 93 -1.99 -13.15 -6.04
CA GLU A 93 -2.77 -14.09 -5.25
C GLU A 93 -1.95 -14.57 -4.05
N ILE A 94 -2.62 -14.69 -2.92
CA ILE A 94 -2.02 -15.11 -1.66
C ILE A 94 -2.19 -16.61 -1.50
N PRO A 95 -1.12 -17.38 -1.22
CA PRO A 95 -1.23 -18.82 -1.02
C PRO A 95 -2.11 -19.12 0.21
N GLU A 96 -2.90 -20.18 0.14
CA GLU A 96 -3.72 -20.62 1.28
C GLU A 96 -2.86 -21.04 2.48
N LYS A 97 -1.71 -21.64 2.19
CA LYS A 97 -0.68 -22.02 3.15
C LYS A 97 0.64 -21.40 2.71
N GLY A 98 1.35 -20.80 3.67
CA GLY A 98 2.63 -20.16 3.40
C GLY A 98 2.58 -18.65 3.56
N GLU A 99 3.49 -17.96 2.87
CA GLU A 99 3.73 -16.52 2.99
C GLU A 99 3.84 -15.87 1.61
N ILE A 100 3.29 -14.67 1.48
CA ILE A 100 3.66 -13.73 0.41
C ILE A 100 4.36 -12.53 1.03
N SER A 101 5.41 -12.04 0.38
CA SER A 101 6.05 -10.80 0.77
C SER A 101 6.28 -9.88 -0.42
N PHE A 102 6.20 -8.58 -0.17
CA PHE A 102 6.46 -7.51 -1.12
C PHE A 102 7.59 -6.67 -0.56
N GLU A 103 8.67 -6.49 -1.32
CA GLU A 103 9.83 -5.69 -0.91
C GLU A 103 10.16 -4.67 -1.99
N TRP A 104 10.49 -3.44 -1.59
CA TRP A 104 10.85 -2.34 -2.50
C TRP A 104 11.72 -1.29 -1.82
N ASP A 105 12.43 -0.50 -2.62
CA ASP A 105 13.09 0.73 -2.17
C ASP A 105 12.17 1.94 -2.40
N MET A 106 12.13 2.89 -1.46
CA MET A 106 11.39 4.13 -1.61
C MET A 106 12.13 5.31 -0.99
N LYS A 107 11.95 6.51 -1.60
CA LYS A 107 12.37 7.82 -1.10
C LYS A 107 11.20 8.78 -1.09
N ALA A 108 11.15 9.66 -0.10
CA ALA A 108 10.16 10.72 0.01
C ALA A 108 10.82 12.10 0.12
N ILE A 109 10.26 13.07 -0.61
CA ILE A 109 10.56 14.50 -0.47
C ILE A 109 9.21 15.23 -0.46
N CYS A 110 8.89 15.89 0.66
CA CYS A 110 7.61 16.57 0.88
C CYS A 110 7.86 18.05 1.13
N SER A 111 7.78 18.86 0.08
CA SER A 111 8.05 20.30 0.14
C SER A 111 6.78 21.08 0.47
N GLY A 112 6.86 22.01 1.43
CA GLY A 112 5.74 22.83 1.85
C GLY A 112 4.76 22.11 2.78
N THR A 113 5.06 20.90 3.22
CA THR A 113 4.32 20.20 4.27
C THR A 113 4.74 20.68 5.64
N LYS A 114 3.85 20.56 6.62
CA LYS A 114 4.15 20.86 8.03
C LYS A 114 5.10 19.78 8.59
N PRO A 115 6.15 20.18 9.35
CA PRO A 115 7.02 19.24 10.02
C PRO A 115 6.23 18.31 10.97
N HIS A 116 6.59 17.05 11.02
CA HIS A 116 5.95 16.03 11.88
C HIS A 116 4.43 15.87 11.69
N ASP A 117 3.90 16.31 10.54
CA ASP A 117 2.50 16.13 10.17
C ASP A 117 2.45 15.27 8.91
N LEU A 118 2.43 13.95 9.11
CA LEU A 118 2.40 13.00 8.01
C LEU A 118 1.14 13.18 7.15
N TYR A 119 0.00 13.51 7.75
CA TYR A 119 -1.26 13.70 7.02
C TYR A 119 -1.26 14.92 6.09
N ASP A 120 -0.32 15.85 6.28
CA ASP A 120 -0.18 17.03 5.42
C ASP A 120 0.41 16.74 4.05
N GLY A 121 1.08 15.59 3.91
CA GLY A 121 1.55 15.08 2.63
C GLY A 121 2.67 14.06 2.77
N PHE A 122 2.51 12.95 2.07
CA PHE A 122 3.42 11.81 2.14
C PHE A 122 3.53 11.07 0.81
N VAL A 123 4.58 10.27 0.72
CA VAL A 123 4.81 9.26 -0.32
C VAL A 123 4.44 7.91 0.26
N SER A 124 3.73 7.10 -0.51
CA SER A 124 3.24 5.81 -0.02
C SER A 124 3.51 4.66 -0.97
N VAL A 125 3.46 3.46 -0.42
CA VAL A 125 3.08 2.23 -1.13
C VAL A 125 1.96 1.60 -0.32
N ASN A 126 0.88 1.29 -1.02
CA ASN A 126 -0.29 0.65 -0.45
C ASN A 126 -0.45 -0.72 -1.12
N LEU A 127 -0.65 -1.76 -0.32
CA LEU A 127 -1.04 -3.08 -0.79
C LEU A 127 -2.53 -3.24 -0.50
N LEU A 128 -3.34 -3.29 -1.56
CA LEU A 128 -4.79 -3.16 -1.44
C LEU A 128 -5.51 -4.43 -1.89
N ASP A 129 -6.47 -4.88 -1.10
CA ASP A 129 -7.49 -5.86 -1.52
C ASP A 129 -8.86 -5.19 -1.58
N PHE A 130 -9.32 -4.84 -2.77
CA PHE A 130 -10.64 -4.22 -2.97
C PHE A 130 -11.80 -5.15 -2.69
N SER A 131 -11.58 -6.46 -2.55
CA SER A 131 -12.63 -7.41 -2.21
C SER A 131 -12.94 -7.46 -0.72
N THR A 132 -11.96 -7.16 0.12
CA THR A 132 -12.05 -7.20 1.58
C THR A 132 -11.93 -5.84 2.26
N GLY A 133 -11.48 -4.83 1.52
CA GLY A 133 -11.14 -3.52 2.07
C GLY A 133 -9.76 -3.46 2.75
N ALA A 134 -9.00 -4.55 2.74
CA ALA A 134 -7.69 -4.56 3.38
C ALA A 134 -6.71 -3.61 2.69
N ALA A 135 -6.01 -2.82 3.50
CA ALA A 135 -4.93 -1.94 3.12
C ALA A 135 -3.75 -2.15 4.08
N LEU A 136 -2.58 -2.47 3.51
CA LEU A 136 -1.33 -2.65 4.23
C LEU A 136 -0.34 -1.66 3.62
N ASP A 137 0.03 -0.63 4.39
CA ASP A 137 0.69 0.52 3.78
C ASP A 137 1.95 0.93 4.52
N PHE A 138 2.86 1.58 3.79
CA PHE A 138 3.86 2.46 4.36
C PHE A 138 3.63 3.89 3.88
N PHE A 139 3.58 4.84 4.81
CA PHE A 139 3.52 6.27 4.57
C PHE A 139 4.82 6.91 5.03
N VAL A 140 5.39 7.77 4.20
CA VAL A 140 6.69 8.40 4.48
C VAL A 140 6.66 9.87 4.10
N CYS A 141 7.00 10.73 5.04
CA CYS A 141 7.28 12.13 4.76
C CYS A 141 8.77 12.47 4.98
N ASN A 142 9.11 13.74 5.21
CA ASN A 142 10.50 14.14 5.37
C ASN A 142 11.17 13.58 6.63
N ASP A 143 10.42 13.31 7.68
CA ASP A 143 10.92 13.05 9.03
C ASP A 143 10.16 11.94 9.77
N VAL A 144 9.10 11.39 9.16
CA VAL A 144 8.26 10.33 9.75
C VAL A 144 8.09 9.19 8.77
N ILE A 145 8.16 7.97 9.28
CA ILE A 145 7.72 6.74 8.62
C ILE A 145 6.59 6.16 9.46
N ALA A 146 5.49 5.78 8.81
CA ALA A 146 4.41 5.05 9.46
C ALA A 146 4.06 3.78 8.71
N SER A 147 3.69 2.74 9.45
CA SER A 147 3.01 1.57 8.94
C SER A 147 1.51 1.69 9.21
N VAL A 148 0.71 1.22 8.27
CA VAL A 148 -0.76 1.26 8.38
C VAL A 148 -1.32 -0.12 8.07
N TYR A 149 -2.20 -0.60 8.94
CA TYR A 149 -3.07 -1.72 8.65
C TYR A 149 -4.52 -1.26 8.82
N ALA A 150 -5.29 -1.38 7.75
CA ALA A 150 -6.66 -0.92 7.75
C ALA A 150 -7.59 -1.90 7.04
N ILE A 151 -8.87 -1.86 7.42
CA ILE A 151 -9.99 -2.39 6.65
C ILE A 151 -10.87 -1.21 6.32
N LEU A 152 -10.92 -0.86 5.03
CA LEU A 152 -11.54 0.36 4.54
C LEU A 152 -12.85 0.06 3.79
N PRO A 153 -13.85 0.96 3.88
CA PRO A 153 -15.10 0.82 3.16
C PRO A 153 -14.95 1.21 1.68
N PHE A 154 -14.11 0.47 0.93
CA PHE A 154 -14.00 0.71 -0.51
C PHE A 154 -15.34 0.45 -1.20
N PRO A 155 -15.66 1.19 -2.29
CA PRO A 155 -16.84 0.93 -3.09
C PRO A 155 -16.88 -0.54 -3.56
N GLY A 156 -17.96 -1.25 -3.24
CA GLY A 156 -18.15 -2.66 -3.57
C GLY A 156 -17.62 -3.66 -2.51
N VAL A 157 -16.94 -3.20 -1.48
CA VAL A 157 -16.63 -4.05 -0.33
C VAL A 157 -17.92 -4.35 0.40
N PRO A 158 -18.30 -5.63 0.56
CA PRO A 158 -19.48 -6.00 1.33
C PRO A 158 -19.34 -5.48 2.76
N GLU A 159 -20.42 -4.94 3.32
CA GLU A 159 -20.43 -4.70 4.76
C GLU A 159 -20.19 -6.04 5.46
N PRO A 160 -19.20 -6.11 6.38
CA PRO A 160 -19.02 -7.31 7.18
C PRO A 160 -20.32 -7.63 7.90
N THR A 161 -20.93 -8.75 7.56
CA THR A 161 -22.16 -9.22 8.21
C THR A 161 -21.78 -9.90 9.51
N ASP A 162 -21.52 -9.11 10.54
CA ASP A 162 -21.28 -9.61 11.87
C ASP A 162 -22.57 -9.77 12.64
N ALA A 163 -23.31 -10.82 12.32
CA ALA A 163 -24.33 -11.30 13.26
C ALA A 163 -23.70 -11.94 14.52
N GLU A 164 -22.44 -12.31 14.49
CA GLU A 164 -21.79 -13.10 15.55
C GLU A 164 -20.61 -12.41 16.25
N ASN A 165 -20.11 -11.28 15.79
CA ASN A 165 -18.87 -10.70 16.34
C ASN A 165 -18.99 -9.21 16.68
N THR A 166 -19.63 -8.92 17.78
CA THR A 166 -19.83 -7.55 18.32
C THR A 166 -18.56 -6.89 18.88
N VAL A 167 -17.40 -7.55 18.81
CA VAL A 167 -16.18 -7.11 19.49
C VAL A 167 -15.17 -6.42 18.57
N LYS A 168 -15.23 -6.64 17.25
CA LYS A 168 -14.29 -6.00 16.30
C LYS A 168 -15.03 -4.97 15.46
N PRO A 169 -14.48 -3.73 15.30
CA PRO A 169 -15.08 -2.75 14.41
C PRO A 169 -15.09 -3.26 12.97
N LYS A 170 -16.18 -3.01 12.25
CA LYS A 170 -16.34 -3.36 10.83
C LYS A 170 -15.21 -2.80 9.98
N TYR A 171 -14.88 -1.55 10.23
CA TYR A 171 -13.81 -0.81 9.59
C TYR A 171 -12.89 -0.26 10.67
N PHE A 172 -11.61 -0.30 10.42
CA PHE A 172 -10.61 0.27 11.30
C PHE A 172 -9.41 0.75 10.48
N CYS A 173 -8.65 1.66 11.06
CA CYS A 173 -7.36 2.06 10.55
C CYS A 173 -6.42 2.14 11.76
N ASP A 174 -5.48 1.23 11.82
CA ASP A 174 -4.40 1.27 12.79
C ASP A 174 -3.18 1.91 12.13
N PHE A 175 -2.88 3.11 12.58
CA PHE A 175 -1.82 3.96 12.09
C PHE A 175 -0.71 4.01 13.14
N ASN A 176 0.48 3.54 12.80
CA ASN A 176 1.60 3.44 13.71
C ASN A 176 2.82 4.21 13.20
N GLU A 177 3.08 5.38 13.80
CA GLU A 177 4.34 6.10 13.57
C GLU A 177 5.51 5.31 14.16
N LEU A 178 6.50 5.03 13.32
CA LEU A 178 7.64 4.22 13.73
C LEU A 178 8.69 5.07 14.43
N ALA A 179 9.30 4.50 15.46
CA ALA A 179 10.44 5.13 16.16
C ALA A 179 11.75 5.06 15.34
N LEU A 180 11.63 5.11 14.00
CA LEU A 180 12.74 5.11 13.07
C LEU A 180 12.99 6.52 12.56
N HIS A 181 14.26 6.92 12.60
CA HIS A 181 14.64 8.22 12.08
C HIS A 181 14.79 8.18 10.56
N THR A 182 14.21 9.17 9.88
CA THR A 182 14.38 9.40 8.44
C THR A 182 14.62 10.87 8.16
N THR A 183 15.10 11.19 6.96
CA THR A 183 15.28 12.56 6.49
C THR A 183 14.81 12.70 5.05
N SER A 184 14.50 13.92 4.64
CA SER A 184 14.04 14.21 3.28
C SER A 184 14.98 13.62 2.22
N GLY A 185 14.43 12.80 1.34
CA GLY A 185 15.19 12.14 0.26
C GLY A 185 16.03 10.92 0.68
N GLN A 186 16.01 10.54 1.94
CA GLN A 186 16.65 9.31 2.40
C GLN A 186 15.93 8.10 1.79
N GLN A 187 16.71 7.15 1.29
CA GLN A 187 16.18 5.89 0.78
C GLN A 187 16.15 4.86 1.89
N HIS A 188 15.02 4.18 2.00
CA HIS A 188 14.87 2.99 2.84
C HIS A 188 14.35 1.83 2.00
N ARG A 189 14.59 0.62 2.49
CA ARG A 189 14.02 -0.61 1.97
C ARG A 189 12.86 -1.05 2.86
N TYR A 190 11.70 -1.20 2.26
CA TYR A 190 10.47 -1.59 2.92
C TYR A 190 10.09 -3.00 2.54
N ARG A 191 9.51 -3.76 3.47
CA ARG A 191 8.90 -5.05 3.19
C ARG A 191 7.63 -5.22 4.02
N ILE A 192 6.59 -5.75 3.39
CA ILE A 192 5.38 -6.23 4.05
C ILE A 192 5.24 -7.70 3.71
N SER A 193 5.00 -8.55 4.70
CA SER A 193 4.67 -9.95 4.51
C SER A 193 3.33 -10.31 5.14
N TYR A 194 2.64 -11.26 4.52
CA TYR A 194 1.38 -11.79 5.01
C TYR A 194 1.38 -13.31 4.98
N ARG A 195 1.03 -13.92 6.13
CA ARG A 195 0.83 -15.35 6.32
C ARG A 195 -0.62 -15.64 6.58
N ARG A 196 -1.34 -16.04 5.55
CA ARG A 196 -2.78 -16.30 5.63
C ARG A 196 -3.13 -17.42 6.63
N GLY A 197 -2.33 -18.48 6.69
CA GLY A 197 -2.55 -19.63 7.60
C GLY A 197 -2.36 -19.27 9.07
N GLN A 198 -1.61 -18.21 9.37
CA GLN A 198 -1.30 -17.75 10.74
C GLN A 198 -2.01 -16.44 11.07
N ASP A 199 -2.79 -15.88 10.15
CA ASP A 199 -3.43 -14.56 10.31
C ASP A 199 -2.44 -13.46 10.72
N GLU A 200 -1.25 -13.44 10.09
CA GLU A 200 -0.15 -12.58 10.48
C GLU A 200 0.27 -11.65 9.35
N VAL A 201 0.33 -10.35 9.64
CA VAL A 201 0.97 -9.32 8.81
C VAL A 201 2.20 -8.80 9.52
N ARG A 202 3.33 -8.68 8.83
CA ARG A 202 4.56 -8.07 9.37
C ARG A 202 5.06 -6.96 8.48
N PHE A 203 5.60 -5.93 9.12
CA PHE A 203 6.19 -4.75 8.50
C PHE A 203 7.67 -4.68 8.80
N TYR A 204 8.49 -4.36 7.78
CA TYR A 204 9.95 -4.25 7.93
C TYR A 204 10.46 -3.00 7.24
N VAL A 205 11.44 -2.34 7.88
CA VAL A 205 12.23 -1.25 7.29
C VAL A 205 13.70 -1.57 7.43
N ASP A 206 14.45 -1.51 6.33
CA ASP A 206 15.90 -1.84 6.27
C ASP A 206 16.24 -3.21 6.91
N GLY A 207 15.34 -4.19 6.74
CA GLY A 207 15.47 -5.54 7.28
C GLY A 207 15.09 -5.69 8.75
N GLN A 208 14.75 -4.61 9.47
CA GLN A 208 14.28 -4.65 10.85
C GLN A 208 12.77 -4.88 10.89
N ASP A 209 12.30 -5.81 11.71
CA ASP A 209 10.88 -5.99 12.03
C ASP A 209 10.42 -4.76 12.85
N VAL A 210 9.46 -4.01 12.32
CA VAL A 210 8.97 -2.76 12.91
C VAL A 210 7.52 -2.85 13.36
N GLY A 211 6.84 -3.95 13.07
CA GLY A 211 5.47 -4.17 13.52
C GLY A 211 4.89 -5.49 13.04
N VAL A 212 4.07 -6.08 13.90
CA VAL A 212 3.36 -7.32 13.62
C VAL A 212 1.92 -7.21 14.07
N TYR A 213 1.01 -7.63 13.19
CA TYR A 213 -0.40 -7.82 13.50
C TYR A 213 -0.70 -9.31 13.42
N THR A 214 -1.25 -9.86 14.47
CA THR A 214 -1.73 -11.24 14.55
C THR A 214 -3.25 -11.23 14.60
N GLU A 215 -3.85 -12.37 14.28
CA GLU A 215 -5.31 -12.49 14.27
C GLU A 215 -5.98 -11.48 13.32
N VAL A 216 -5.44 -11.37 12.10
CA VAL A 216 -5.99 -10.52 11.05
C VAL A 216 -7.48 -10.86 10.84
N PRO A 217 -8.41 -9.91 11.04
CA PRO A 217 -9.84 -10.24 11.15
C PRO A 217 -10.48 -10.69 9.84
N ILE A 218 -9.83 -10.40 8.72
CA ILE A 218 -10.31 -10.74 7.38
C ILE A 218 -9.20 -11.44 6.62
N LYS A 219 -9.52 -12.59 6.01
CA LYS A 219 -8.58 -13.32 5.16
C LYS A 219 -8.40 -12.57 3.83
N ILE A 220 -7.20 -12.08 3.61
CA ILE A 220 -6.81 -11.41 2.36
C ILE A 220 -6.53 -12.49 1.32
N ASN A 221 -7.15 -12.37 0.12
CA ASN A 221 -7.01 -13.37 -0.94
C ASN A 221 -6.01 -12.95 -2.00
N GLY A 222 -5.78 -11.65 -2.18
CA GLY A 222 -4.81 -11.14 -3.13
C GLY A 222 -4.69 -9.64 -3.02
N LEU A 223 -3.54 -9.12 -3.40
CA LEU A 223 -3.18 -7.73 -3.24
C LEU A 223 -2.77 -7.12 -4.58
N ILE A 224 -3.13 -5.87 -4.81
CA ILE A 224 -2.49 -5.02 -5.80
C ILE A 224 -1.48 -4.11 -5.11
N ILE A 225 -0.52 -3.60 -5.89
CA ILE A 225 0.48 -2.63 -5.41
C ILE A 225 0.07 -1.25 -5.88
N ALA A 226 0.09 -0.27 -4.98
CA ALA A 226 -0.35 1.09 -5.27
C ALA A 226 0.62 2.15 -4.72
N PRO A 227 1.71 2.50 -5.46
CA PRO A 227 2.56 3.63 -5.11
C PRO A 227 1.82 4.96 -5.33
N GLY A 228 2.00 5.91 -4.41
CA GLY A 228 1.27 7.17 -4.45
C GLY A 228 1.91 8.35 -3.74
N LEU A 229 1.41 9.52 -4.11
CA LEU A 229 1.61 10.81 -3.44
C LEU A 229 0.26 11.21 -2.88
N MET A 230 0.15 11.47 -1.59
CA MET A 230 -1.15 11.60 -0.92
C MET A 230 -1.14 12.63 0.21
N THR A 231 -2.35 13.07 0.57
CA THR A 231 -2.68 13.73 1.84
C THR A 231 -3.82 12.98 2.51
N GLU A 232 -4.00 13.11 3.81
CA GLU A 232 -5.10 12.45 4.55
C GLU A 232 -5.59 13.31 5.72
N LYS A 233 -5.98 14.54 5.48
CA LYS A 233 -6.55 15.37 6.54
C LYS A 233 -8.07 15.20 6.67
N PRO A 234 -8.64 15.41 7.87
CA PRO A 234 -10.08 15.48 8.04
C PRO A 234 -10.70 16.60 7.20
N ILE A 235 -11.92 16.41 6.76
CA ILE A 235 -12.73 17.47 6.13
C ILE A 235 -13.21 18.41 7.22
N GLU A 236 -12.87 19.69 7.14
CA GLU A 236 -13.28 20.70 8.11
C GLU A 236 -14.41 21.57 7.57
N GLN A 237 -15.54 21.58 8.29
CA GLN A 237 -16.73 22.38 7.93
C GLN A 237 -17.19 22.18 6.48
N GLY A 238 -17.09 20.94 5.95
CA GLY A 238 -17.44 20.60 4.58
C GLY A 238 -16.46 21.13 3.52
N LYS A 239 -15.25 21.52 3.92
CA LYS A 239 -14.21 22.02 3.03
C LYS A 239 -12.94 21.18 3.11
N SER A 240 -12.30 21.02 1.95
CA SER A 240 -10.97 20.47 1.84
C SER A 240 -9.96 21.35 2.56
N VAL A 241 -9.15 20.74 3.44
CA VAL A 241 -8.00 21.38 4.10
C VAL A 241 -6.66 20.73 3.68
N SER A 242 -6.73 19.70 2.84
CA SER A 242 -5.54 18.97 2.41
C SER A 242 -4.70 19.74 1.40
N VAL A 243 -5.31 20.61 0.59
CA VAL A 243 -4.64 21.24 -0.55
C VAL A 243 -4.27 22.68 -0.23
N HIS A 244 -2.97 22.93 -0.01
CA HIS A 244 -2.46 24.27 0.25
C HIS A 244 -1.17 24.61 -0.55
N GLY A 245 -0.85 23.81 -1.56
CA GLY A 245 0.26 24.07 -2.48
C GLY A 245 1.53 23.24 -2.24
N GLN A 246 1.47 22.24 -1.37
CA GLN A 246 2.56 21.30 -1.13
C GLN A 246 2.93 20.53 -2.39
N ILE A 247 4.24 20.21 -2.52
CA ILE A 247 4.79 19.43 -3.62
C ILE A 247 5.39 18.16 -3.05
N LEU A 248 4.91 17.03 -3.54
CA LEU A 248 5.40 15.72 -3.13
C LEU A 248 6.21 15.08 -4.26
N SER A 249 7.31 14.44 -3.91
CA SER A 249 8.14 13.68 -4.85
C SER A 249 8.49 12.33 -4.24
N GLY A 250 8.03 11.27 -4.88
CA GLY A 250 8.34 9.89 -4.53
C GLY A 250 9.26 9.24 -5.58
N VAL A 251 10.17 8.40 -5.11
CA VAL A 251 10.96 7.50 -5.96
C VAL A 251 10.75 6.09 -5.48
N TRP A 252 10.31 5.21 -6.39
CA TRP A 252 10.11 3.79 -6.11
C TRP A 252 11.00 2.94 -7.01
N GLY A 253 11.65 1.94 -6.44
CA GLY A 253 12.31 0.85 -7.15
C GLY A 253 11.33 -0.21 -7.61
N ALA A 254 11.83 -1.21 -8.35
CA ALA A 254 11.07 -2.41 -8.66
C ALA A 254 10.62 -3.11 -7.36
N PHE A 255 9.47 -3.78 -7.45
CA PHE A 255 8.94 -4.59 -6.35
C PHE A 255 9.42 -6.03 -6.51
N THR A 256 9.98 -6.59 -5.46
CA THR A 256 10.30 -8.00 -5.35
C THR A 256 9.16 -8.70 -4.60
N ILE A 257 8.50 -9.63 -5.27
CA ILE A 257 7.41 -10.42 -4.69
C ILE A 257 7.93 -11.84 -4.48
N THR A 258 7.90 -12.31 -3.24
CA THR A 258 8.32 -13.67 -2.89
C THR A 258 7.13 -14.43 -2.32
N ILE A 259 6.86 -15.61 -2.88
CA ILE A 259 5.82 -16.55 -2.42
C ILE A 259 6.54 -17.78 -1.88
N ARG A 260 6.22 -18.17 -0.65
CA ARG A 260 6.68 -19.40 -0.01
C ARG A 260 5.47 -20.27 0.29
N ASN A 261 5.42 -21.44 -0.31
CA ASN A 261 4.38 -22.43 -0.07
C ASN A 261 4.86 -23.42 1.03
N GLU A 262 3.97 -23.75 1.98
CA GLU A 262 4.21 -24.71 3.07
C GLU A 262 3.67 -26.11 2.72
#